data_9a13ffdf53e13062fecf8a99e74996af
#
_entry.id   9a13ffdf53e13062fecf8a99e74996af
#
_cell.length_a   1.000
_cell.length_b   1.000
_cell.length_c   1.000
_cell.angle_alpha   90.00
_cell.angle_beta   90.00
_cell.angle_gamma   90.00
#
_symmetry.space_group_name_H-M   'P 1'
#
loop_
_entity.id
_entity.type
_entity.pdbx_description
1 polymer ?
#
loop_
_entity_poly.entity_id
_entity_poly.type
_entity_poly.pdbx_seq_one_letter_code
_entity_poly.pdbx_strand_id
1 'polypeptide(L)'
;MHLPTVADLVITLVVSLGLAAAARWRHVLDSRGTVLASAIGIAIGLGAGWEYVLLLLLFLLTSFGVTMWGYARKQAAGVAEGKRGERGWKSVLANGAVPTGVAVISLLDLPMFPPQAIAVMFITAIAAAAADTAASEIGVLARDPVLITRPSRVVPPGTNGGVSVQGQVFALLAAGYSVVVGVLLFTFAPGTHSAGWWEGGWWIAPMPVVAGFLSCQLDSVLGATLENAGHMSKNDVNISSIAVTTAAMAAALWLLGVC
;
A
#
# COMPACT_ATOMS: atom_id res chain seq x y z
N MET A 1 21.92 16.42 2.49
CA MET A 1 21.48 15.81 1.22
C MET A 1 22.38 14.64 0.89
N HIS A 2 21.90 13.42 1.08
CA HIS A 2 22.67 12.22 0.73
C HIS A 2 22.36 11.91 -0.75
N LEU A 3 23.27 12.30 -1.63
CA LEU A 3 23.15 11.93 -3.04
C LEU A 3 23.34 10.41 -3.17
N PRO A 4 22.49 9.70 -3.90
CA PRO A 4 22.63 8.27 -4.10
C PRO A 4 24.00 7.97 -4.76
N THR A 5 24.68 6.96 -4.27
CA THR A 5 25.93 6.49 -4.89
C THR A 5 25.65 5.85 -6.25
N VAL A 6 26.68 5.70 -7.08
CA VAL A 6 26.53 4.97 -8.35
C VAL A 6 26.02 3.54 -8.13
N ALA A 7 26.43 2.91 -7.01
CA ALA A 7 25.95 1.57 -6.64
C ALA A 7 24.43 1.61 -6.34
N ASP A 8 23.94 2.57 -5.59
CA ASP A 8 22.50 2.72 -5.28
C ASP A 8 21.67 2.93 -6.55
N LEU A 9 22.19 3.74 -7.49
CA LEU A 9 21.55 3.95 -8.79
C LEU A 9 21.45 2.63 -9.58
N VAL A 10 22.55 1.89 -9.67
CA VAL A 10 22.58 0.60 -10.39
C VAL A 10 21.64 -0.41 -9.73
N ILE A 11 21.69 -0.54 -8.41
CA ILE A 11 20.82 -1.46 -7.66
C ILE A 11 19.36 -1.07 -7.87
N THR A 12 19.01 0.21 -7.75
CA THR A 12 17.64 0.72 -7.98
C THR A 12 17.14 0.37 -9.37
N LEU A 13 17.93 0.60 -10.41
CA LEU A 13 17.55 0.31 -11.80
C LEU A 13 17.38 -1.20 -12.01
N VAL A 14 18.35 -2.00 -11.57
CA VAL A 14 18.31 -3.46 -11.72
C VAL A 14 17.11 -4.05 -10.97
N VAL A 15 16.89 -3.63 -9.73
CA VAL A 15 15.76 -4.08 -8.91
C VAL A 15 14.45 -3.65 -9.56
N SER A 16 14.26 -2.36 -9.86
CA SER A 16 12.98 -1.84 -10.36
C SER A 16 12.62 -2.44 -11.72
N LEU A 17 13.55 -2.48 -12.68
CA LEU A 17 13.30 -3.00 -14.03
C LEU A 17 13.22 -4.54 -14.03
N GLY A 18 14.08 -5.22 -13.29
CA GLY A 18 14.07 -6.67 -13.19
C GLY A 18 12.77 -7.20 -12.57
N LEU A 19 12.30 -6.52 -11.51
CA LEU A 19 11.06 -6.89 -10.83
C LEU A 19 9.82 -6.57 -11.67
N ALA A 20 9.81 -5.43 -12.37
CA ALA A 20 8.72 -5.10 -13.29
C ALA A 20 8.65 -6.10 -14.45
N ALA A 21 9.79 -6.51 -15.01
CA ALA A 21 9.86 -7.54 -16.04
C ALA A 21 9.36 -8.91 -15.53
N ALA A 22 9.76 -9.31 -14.31
CA ALA A 22 9.29 -10.54 -13.68
C ALA A 22 7.77 -10.50 -13.42
N ALA A 23 7.25 -9.38 -12.91
CA ALA A 23 5.82 -9.17 -12.70
C ALA A 23 5.04 -9.24 -14.03
N ARG A 24 5.59 -8.70 -15.10
CA ARG A 24 5.00 -8.81 -16.46
C ARG A 24 5.01 -10.24 -16.97
N TRP A 25 6.12 -10.92 -16.82
CA TRP A 25 6.26 -12.33 -17.24
C TRP A 25 5.30 -13.25 -16.48
N ARG A 26 5.11 -13.01 -15.19
CA ARG A 26 4.19 -13.77 -14.34
C ARG A 26 2.72 -13.31 -14.45
N HIS A 27 2.40 -12.40 -15.35
CA HIS A 27 1.04 -11.83 -15.51
C HIS A 27 0.48 -11.20 -14.23
N VAL A 28 1.34 -10.63 -13.38
CA VAL A 28 0.93 -9.83 -12.21
C VAL A 28 0.49 -8.44 -12.65
N LEU A 29 1.18 -7.87 -13.65
CA LEU A 29 0.92 -6.56 -14.23
C LEU A 29 0.62 -6.66 -15.74
N ASP A 30 -0.29 -5.82 -16.22
CA ASP A 30 -0.45 -5.58 -17.66
C ASP A 30 0.72 -4.71 -18.19
N SER A 31 0.80 -4.51 -19.52
CA SER A 31 1.92 -3.77 -20.12
C SER A 31 2.00 -2.33 -19.63
N ARG A 32 0.87 -1.64 -19.46
CA ARG A 32 0.82 -0.24 -18.98
C ARG A 32 1.16 -0.16 -17.50
N GLY A 33 0.65 -1.10 -16.71
CA GLY A 33 0.98 -1.24 -15.29
C GLY A 33 2.45 -1.52 -15.07
N THR A 34 3.09 -2.32 -15.93
CA THR A 34 4.54 -2.60 -15.89
C THR A 34 5.36 -1.33 -16.10
N VAL A 35 5.03 -0.53 -17.12
CA VAL A 35 5.74 0.74 -17.38
C VAL A 35 5.61 1.68 -16.19
N LEU A 36 4.40 1.85 -15.67
CA LEU A 36 4.17 2.72 -14.53
C LEU A 36 4.86 2.20 -13.25
N ALA A 37 4.80 0.90 -12.99
CA ALA A 37 5.48 0.29 -11.83
C ALA A 37 7.01 0.45 -11.92
N SER A 38 7.59 0.38 -13.13
CA SER A 38 9.02 0.68 -13.34
C SER A 38 9.34 2.13 -12.97
N ALA A 39 8.54 3.09 -13.45
CA ALA A 39 8.73 4.51 -13.15
C ALA A 39 8.58 4.79 -11.64
N ILE A 40 7.58 4.22 -11.00
CA ILE A 40 7.36 4.30 -9.54
C ILE A 40 8.54 3.70 -8.79
N GLY A 41 8.98 2.50 -9.16
CA GLY A 41 10.13 1.84 -8.52
C GLY A 41 11.41 2.67 -8.61
N ILE A 42 11.68 3.24 -9.79
CA ILE A 42 12.84 4.13 -9.98
C ILE A 42 12.69 5.39 -9.13
N ALA A 43 11.52 6.05 -9.13
CA ALA A 43 11.30 7.25 -8.33
C ALA A 43 11.46 7.00 -6.82
N ILE A 44 10.93 5.88 -6.32
CA ILE A 44 11.08 5.47 -4.92
C ILE A 44 12.54 5.16 -4.60
N GLY A 45 13.22 4.39 -5.44
CA GLY A 45 14.61 4.01 -5.17
C GLY A 45 15.58 5.17 -5.23
N LEU A 46 15.32 6.17 -6.10
CA LEU A 46 16.10 7.42 -6.13
C LEU A 46 15.78 8.33 -4.97
N GLY A 47 14.53 8.34 -4.51
CA GLY A 47 14.08 9.20 -3.41
C GLY A 47 14.47 8.67 -2.05
N ALA A 48 14.18 7.42 -1.76
CA ALA A 48 14.27 6.86 -0.41
C ALA A 48 15.22 5.66 -0.27
N GLY A 49 15.53 4.97 -1.39
CA GLY A 49 16.43 3.82 -1.39
C GLY A 49 15.78 2.55 -1.97
N TRP A 50 16.61 1.61 -2.38
CA TRP A 50 16.17 0.35 -3.00
C TRP A 50 15.39 -0.57 -2.03
N GLU A 51 15.62 -0.47 -0.73
CA GLU A 51 14.87 -1.19 0.31
C GLU A 51 13.39 -0.81 0.34
N TYR A 52 13.06 0.44 0.03
CA TYR A 52 11.67 0.91 -0.14
C TYR A 52 11.01 0.29 -1.37
N VAL A 53 11.78 0.11 -2.45
CA VAL A 53 11.30 -0.59 -3.65
C VAL A 53 11.00 -2.06 -3.32
N LEU A 54 11.82 -2.73 -2.50
CA LEU A 54 11.55 -4.10 -2.06
C LEU A 54 10.27 -4.21 -1.24
N LEU A 55 9.99 -3.26 -0.34
CA LEU A 55 8.74 -3.26 0.42
C LEU A 55 7.53 -3.11 -0.50
N LEU A 56 7.60 -2.19 -1.47
CA LEU A 56 6.56 -2.04 -2.50
C LEU A 56 6.35 -3.31 -3.32
N LEU A 57 7.45 -4.00 -3.70
CA LEU A 57 7.37 -5.26 -4.42
C LEU A 57 6.69 -6.34 -3.59
N LEU A 58 7.07 -6.51 -2.34
CA LEU A 58 6.47 -7.51 -1.45
C LEU A 58 4.97 -7.24 -1.29
N PHE A 59 4.56 -5.98 -1.19
CA PHE A 59 3.16 -5.60 -1.28
C PHE A 59 2.53 -6.05 -2.59
N LEU A 60 3.15 -5.80 -3.75
CA LEU A 60 2.62 -6.20 -5.05
C LEU A 60 2.42 -7.72 -5.15
N LEU A 61 3.43 -8.50 -4.73
CA LEU A 61 3.40 -9.96 -4.80
C LEU A 61 2.36 -10.57 -3.85
N THR A 62 2.28 -10.08 -2.62
CA THR A 62 1.29 -10.54 -1.64
C THR A 62 -0.12 -10.15 -2.05
N SER A 63 -0.31 -8.94 -2.55
CA SER A 63 -1.57 -8.47 -3.12
C SER A 63 -2.03 -9.35 -4.29
N PHE A 64 -1.12 -9.71 -5.20
CA PHE A 64 -1.44 -10.63 -6.29
C PHE A 64 -1.80 -12.03 -5.76
N GLY A 65 -1.06 -12.53 -4.77
CA GLY A 65 -1.37 -13.80 -4.12
C GLY A 65 -2.77 -13.83 -3.52
N VAL A 66 -3.17 -12.76 -2.83
CA VAL A 66 -4.50 -12.61 -2.23
C VAL A 66 -5.58 -12.47 -3.33
N THR A 67 -5.30 -11.76 -4.42
CA THR A 67 -6.18 -11.68 -5.59
C THR A 67 -6.42 -13.07 -6.20
N MET A 68 -5.37 -13.88 -6.33
CA MET A 68 -5.48 -15.24 -6.86
C MET A 68 -6.16 -16.22 -5.92
N TRP A 69 -6.24 -15.91 -4.63
CA TRP A 69 -6.95 -16.75 -3.66
C TRP A 69 -8.44 -16.80 -3.99
N GLY A 70 -8.92 -17.98 -4.31
CA GLY A 70 -10.32 -18.18 -4.69
C GLY A 70 -10.74 -17.52 -6.01
N TYR A 71 -9.79 -17.19 -6.90
CA TYR A 71 -10.02 -16.42 -8.13
C TYR A 71 -11.16 -17.00 -8.99
N ALA A 72 -11.24 -18.32 -9.15
CA ALA A 72 -12.32 -18.97 -9.91
C ALA A 72 -13.71 -18.67 -9.32
N ARG A 73 -13.84 -18.62 -7.99
CA ARG A 73 -15.11 -18.25 -7.32
C ARG A 73 -15.43 -16.77 -7.52
N LYS A 74 -14.44 -15.89 -7.42
CA LYS A 74 -14.60 -14.45 -7.68
C LYS A 74 -15.01 -14.22 -9.14
N GLN A 75 -14.41 -14.95 -10.08
CA GLN A 75 -14.74 -14.86 -11.49
C GLN A 75 -16.18 -15.33 -11.78
N ALA A 76 -16.59 -16.45 -11.19
CA ALA A 76 -17.96 -16.96 -11.33
C ALA A 76 -19.01 -15.99 -10.74
N ALA A 77 -18.63 -15.25 -9.69
CA ALA A 77 -19.49 -14.23 -9.07
C ALA A 77 -19.42 -12.85 -9.77
N GLY A 78 -18.58 -12.68 -10.81
CA GLY A 78 -18.42 -11.41 -11.54
C GLY A 78 -17.70 -10.31 -10.78
N VAL A 79 -16.94 -10.67 -9.72
CA VAL A 79 -16.25 -9.72 -8.81
C VAL A 79 -14.72 -9.86 -8.85
N ALA A 80 -14.19 -10.63 -9.81
CA ALA A 80 -12.74 -10.85 -9.94
C ALA A 80 -12.03 -9.61 -10.49
N GLU A 81 -10.86 -9.31 -9.93
CA GLU A 81 -9.95 -8.24 -10.43
C GLU A 81 -9.32 -8.69 -11.77
N GLY A 82 -9.38 -7.80 -12.78
CA GLY A 82 -8.76 -8.01 -14.09
C GLY A 82 -9.15 -9.29 -14.81
N LYS A 83 -8.60 -9.55 -16.00
CA LYS A 83 -8.90 -10.74 -16.79
C LYS A 83 -8.25 -12.02 -16.25
N ARG A 84 -7.10 -11.91 -15.57
CA ARG A 84 -6.32 -13.01 -14.97
C ARG A 84 -5.75 -12.62 -13.61
N GLY A 85 -6.39 -11.68 -12.89
CA GLY A 85 -5.82 -11.07 -11.71
C GLY A 85 -4.74 -10.04 -12.01
N GLU A 86 -4.48 -9.71 -13.29
CA GLU A 86 -3.49 -8.72 -13.70
C GLU A 86 -3.93 -7.32 -13.25
N ARG A 87 -3.02 -6.57 -12.63
CA ARG A 87 -3.27 -5.18 -12.23
C ARG A 87 -2.93 -4.24 -13.38
N GLY A 88 -3.89 -3.39 -13.73
CA GLY A 88 -3.71 -2.33 -14.71
C GLY A 88 -3.05 -1.09 -14.12
N TRP A 89 -2.62 -0.17 -14.99
CA TRP A 89 -1.95 1.06 -14.59
C TRP A 89 -2.72 1.92 -13.57
N LYS A 90 -4.05 1.92 -13.63
CA LYS A 90 -4.88 2.67 -12.66
C LYS A 90 -4.74 2.13 -11.25
N SER A 91 -4.76 0.80 -11.09
CA SER A 91 -4.55 0.14 -9.79
C SER A 91 -3.11 0.35 -9.29
N VAL A 92 -2.12 0.31 -10.19
CA VAL A 92 -0.72 0.60 -9.86
C VAL A 92 -0.57 2.03 -9.38
N LEU A 93 -1.20 3.00 -10.06
CA LEU A 93 -1.19 4.40 -9.64
C LEU A 93 -1.88 4.58 -8.30
N ALA A 94 -3.07 4.00 -8.13
CA ALA A 94 -3.87 4.16 -6.92
C ALA A 94 -3.14 3.73 -5.65
N ASN A 95 -2.37 2.64 -5.74
CA ASN A 95 -1.63 2.11 -4.60
C ASN A 95 -0.18 2.62 -4.51
N GLY A 96 0.40 3.09 -5.62
CA GLY A 96 1.79 3.52 -5.70
C GLY A 96 2.01 5.03 -5.58
N ALA A 97 0.99 5.87 -5.87
CA ALA A 97 1.18 7.32 -5.91
C ALA A 97 1.61 7.91 -4.56
N VAL A 98 0.92 7.54 -3.48
CA VAL A 98 1.22 8.08 -2.14
C VAL A 98 2.58 7.61 -1.63
N PRO A 99 2.95 6.31 -1.67
CA PRO A 99 4.30 5.88 -1.33
C PRO A 99 5.38 6.58 -2.16
N THR A 100 5.14 6.78 -3.46
CA THR A 100 6.07 7.51 -4.33
C THR A 100 6.21 8.97 -3.89
N GLY A 101 5.11 9.63 -3.56
CA GLY A 101 5.13 11.00 -3.03
C GLY A 101 5.96 11.11 -1.75
N VAL A 102 5.79 10.18 -0.82
CA VAL A 102 6.59 10.11 0.42
C VAL A 102 8.08 9.94 0.11
N ALA A 103 8.43 9.01 -0.80
CA ALA A 103 9.81 8.80 -1.20
C ALA A 103 10.43 10.02 -1.91
N VAL A 104 9.65 10.73 -2.75
CA VAL A 104 10.12 11.94 -3.43
C VAL A 104 10.30 13.11 -2.44
N ILE A 105 9.44 13.25 -1.44
CA ILE A 105 9.60 14.26 -0.38
C ILE A 105 10.94 14.12 0.34
N SER A 106 11.49 12.91 0.48
CA SER A 106 12.81 12.71 1.12
C SER A 106 13.95 13.39 0.37
N LEU A 107 13.82 13.61 -0.96
CA LEU A 107 14.81 14.35 -1.76
C LEU A 107 14.90 15.84 -1.40
N LEU A 108 13.86 16.39 -0.78
CA LEU A 108 13.79 17.80 -0.41
C LEU A 108 14.58 18.08 0.87
N ASP A 109 15.05 17.05 1.59
CA ASP A 109 15.84 17.12 2.81
C ASP A 109 15.26 18.11 3.85
N LEU A 110 13.93 18.03 4.01
CA LEU A 110 13.18 18.93 4.88
C LEU A 110 13.38 18.53 6.34
N PRO A 111 13.79 19.45 7.24
CA PRO A 111 14.00 19.14 8.65
C PRO A 111 12.77 18.53 9.34
N MET A 112 11.58 18.88 8.87
CA MET A 112 10.32 18.35 9.38
C MET A 112 10.01 16.91 8.95
N PHE A 113 10.80 16.33 8.05
CA PHE A 113 10.66 14.95 7.59
C PHE A 113 11.99 14.21 7.66
N PRO A 114 12.49 13.92 8.87
CA PRO A 114 13.71 13.15 9.04
C PRO A 114 13.55 11.73 8.48
N PRO A 115 14.64 11.00 8.20
CA PRO A 115 14.58 9.67 7.59
C PRO A 115 13.64 8.68 8.29
N GLN A 116 13.57 8.72 9.63
CA GLN A 116 12.64 7.87 10.37
C GLN A 116 11.17 8.22 10.11
N ALA A 117 10.84 9.50 9.98
CA ALA A 117 9.46 9.91 9.65
C ALA A 117 9.08 9.46 8.23
N ILE A 118 9.99 9.60 7.26
CA ILE A 118 9.81 9.08 5.89
C ILE A 118 9.57 7.57 5.91
N ALA A 119 10.37 6.81 6.67
CA ALA A 119 10.21 5.37 6.79
C ALA A 119 8.85 4.98 7.36
N VAL A 120 8.41 5.61 8.46
CA VAL A 120 7.11 5.33 9.09
C VAL A 120 5.95 5.72 8.17
N MET A 121 6.02 6.88 7.50
CA MET A 121 5.01 7.32 6.54
C MET A 121 4.91 6.37 5.35
N PHE A 122 6.04 5.91 4.82
CA PHE A 122 6.08 4.97 3.71
C PHE A 122 5.48 3.61 4.11
N ILE A 123 5.90 3.05 5.26
CA ILE A 123 5.30 1.82 5.82
C ILE A 123 3.79 1.99 6.01
N THR A 124 3.34 3.16 6.49
CA THR A 124 1.91 3.46 6.66
C THR A 124 1.17 3.40 5.32
N ALA A 125 1.71 4.02 4.28
CA ALA A 125 1.10 4.00 2.96
C ALA A 125 1.00 2.58 2.39
N ILE A 126 2.05 1.77 2.56
CA ILE A 126 2.04 0.35 2.14
C ILE A 126 1.06 -0.47 2.99
N ALA A 127 1.04 -0.28 4.31
CA ALA A 127 0.11 -0.98 5.20
C ALA A 127 -1.36 -0.64 4.85
N ALA A 128 -1.65 0.61 4.52
CA ALA A 128 -2.97 1.06 4.06
C ALA A 128 -3.40 0.36 2.76
N ALA A 129 -2.53 0.36 1.75
CA ALA A 129 -2.78 -0.30 0.47
C ALA A 129 -2.95 -1.82 0.63
N ALA A 130 -2.14 -2.45 1.51
CA ALA A 130 -2.20 -3.89 1.77
C ALA A 130 -3.47 -4.29 2.53
N ALA A 131 -3.84 -3.51 3.55
CA ALA A 131 -5.05 -3.73 4.34
C ALA A 131 -6.31 -3.68 3.46
N ASP A 132 -6.45 -2.62 2.64
CA ASP A 132 -7.57 -2.48 1.74
C ASP A 132 -7.63 -3.60 0.69
N THR A 133 -6.50 -3.91 0.05
CA THR A 133 -6.45 -5.01 -0.92
C THR A 133 -6.85 -6.34 -0.29
N ALA A 134 -6.32 -6.67 0.89
CA ALA A 134 -6.63 -7.93 1.55
C ALA A 134 -8.10 -7.98 2.01
N ALA A 135 -8.63 -6.87 2.55
CA ALA A 135 -10.01 -6.76 2.95
C ALA A 135 -10.97 -6.97 1.79
N SER A 136 -10.74 -6.29 0.66
CA SER A 136 -11.61 -6.39 -0.52
C SER A 136 -11.53 -7.77 -1.18
N GLU A 137 -10.32 -8.30 -1.35
CA GLU A 137 -10.09 -9.57 -2.07
C GLU A 137 -10.55 -10.80 -1.27
N ILE A 138 -10.42 -10.80 0.06
CA ILE A 138 -10.88 -11.89 0.91
C ILE A 138 -12.32 -11.66 1.36
N GLY A 139 -12.67 -10.40 1.62
CA GLY A 139 -14.01 -10.02 2.06
C GLY A 139 -15.11 -10.39 1.04
N VAL A 140 -14.79 -10.31 -0.24
CA VAL A 140 -15.70 -10.70 -1.33
C VAL A 140 -16.05 -12.20 -1.34
N LEU A 141 -15.24 -13.04 -0.67
CA LEU A 141 -15.51 -14.47 -0.51
C LEU A 141 -16.41 -14.79 0.70
N ALA A 142 -16.70 -13.79 1.54
CA ALA A 142 -17.59 -13.92 2.68
C ALA A 142 -19.06 -14.04 2.23
N ARG A 143 -19.89 -14.71 3.05
CA ARG A 143 -21.30 -14.98 2.67
C ARG A 143 -22.20 -13.77 2.90
N ASP A 144 -22.04 -13.06 4.02
CA ASP A 144 -22.99 -12.04 4.48
C ASP A 144 -22.26 -10.76 4.88
N PRO A 145 -21.63 -10.04 3.92
CA PRO A 145 -21.04 -8.75 4.23
C PRO A 145 -22.13 -7.74 4.60
N VAL A 146 -21.79 -6.80 5.48
CA VAL A 146 -22.70 -5.73 5.89
C VAL A 146 -22.18 -4.38 5.38
N LEU A 147 -23.10 -3.44 5.13
CA LEU A 147 -22.70 -2.10 4.73
C LEU A 147 -22.08 -1.35 5.92
N ILE A 148 -20.86 -0.82 5.78
CA ILE A 148 -20.13 -0.16 6.88
C ILE A 148 -20.93 1.00 7.50
N THR A 149 -21.65 1.76 6.65
CA THR A 149 -22.50 2.89 7.10
C THR A 149 -23.84 2.46 7.70
N ARG A 150 -24.23 1.18 7.53
CA ARG A 150 -25.44 0.58 8.10
C ARG A 150 -25.20 -0.89 8.42
N PRO A 151 -24.58 -1.22 9.56
CA PRO A 151 -24.17 -2.60 9.90
C PRO A 151 -25.33 -3.60 10.03
N SER A 152 -26.57 -3.13 10.19
CA SER A 152 -27.77 -3.98 10.16
C SER A 152 -28.20 -4.40 8.75
N ARG A 153 -27.57 -3.83 7.67
CA ARG A 153 -27.91 -4.12 6.28
C ARG A 153 -26.90 -5.08 5.68
N VAL A 154 -27.31 -6.32 5.47
CA VAL A 154 -26.56 -7.29 4.66
C VAL A 154 -26.62 -6.87 3.18
N VAL A 155 -25.50 -6.97 2.50
CA VAL A 155 -25.35 -6.58 1.09
C VAL A 155 -24.70 -7.73 0.28
N PRO A 156 -24.86 -7.79 -1.03
CA PRO A 156 -24.15 -8.75 -1.86
C PRO A 156 -22.63 -8.60 -1.76
N PRO A 157 -21.86 -9.70 -1.83
CA PRO A 157 -20.40 -9.62 -1.94
C PRO A 157 -19.97 -8.74 -3.12
N GLY A 158 -18.93 -7.92 -2.92
CA GLY A 158 -18.44 -6.96 -3.92
C GLY A 158 -19.19 -5.62 -3.94
N THR A 159 -20.17 -5.40 -3.05
CA THR A 159 -20.81 -4.09 -2.88
C THR A 159 -19.79 -3.08 -2.31
N ASN A 160 -19.68 -1.88 -2.92
CA ASN A 160 -18.84 -0.81 -2.41
C ASN A 160 -19.24 -0.44 -0.98
N GLY A 161 -18.26 -0.42 -0.08
CA GLY A 161 -18.46 -0.22 1.35
C GLY A 161 -19.05 -1.42 2.09
N GLY A 162 -19.15 -2.59 1.45
CA GLY A 162 -19.46 -3.86 2.09
C GLY A 162 -18.28 -4.38 2.89
N VAL A 163 -18.47 -4.64 4.19
CA VAL A 163 -17.43 -5.17 5.08
C VAL A 163 -17.83 -6.53 5.64
N SER A 164 -16.85 -7.39 5.85
CA SER A 164 -17.05 -8.72 6.45
C SER A 164 -16.00 -8.99 7.52
N VAL A 165 -16.31 -9.83 8.49
CA VAL A 165 -15.36 -10.22 9.54
C VAL A 165 -14.09 -10.79 8.95
N GLN A 166 -14.19 -11.64 7.93
CA GLN A 166 -13.03 -12.21 7.25
C GLN A 166 -12.17 -11.11 6.61
N GLY A 167 -12.79 -10.17 5.87
CA GLY A 167 -12.09 -9.03 5.29
C GLY A 167 -11.37 -8.19 6.34
N GLN A 168 -12.01 -7.92 7.49
CA GLN A 168 -11.42 -7.13 8.58
C GLN A 168 -10.20 -7.84 9.22
N VAL A 169 -10.30 -9.14 9.45
CA VAL A 169 -9.17 -9.93 9.97
C VAL A 169 -7.98 -9.89 9.00
N PHE A 170 -8.24 -10.10 7.71
CA PHE A 170 -7.18 -10.06 6.70
C PHE A 170 -6.62 -8.67 6.47
N ALA A 171 -7.43 -7.60 6.62
CA ALA A 171 -6.93 -6.22 6.63
C ALA A 171 -5.89 -6.00 7.75
N LEU A 172 -6.22 -6.42 8.98
CA LEU A 172 -5.32 -6.29 10.11
C LEU A 172 -4.04 -7.12 9.95
N LEU A 173 -4.16 -8.35 9.45
CA LEU A 173 -3.01 -9.21 9.17
C LEU A 173 -2.10 -8.62 8.08
N ALA A 174 -2.69 -8.05 7.02
CA ALA A 174 -1.94 -7.44 5.93
C ALA A 174 -1.22 -6.16 6.38
N ALA A 175 -1.88 -5.31 7.17
CA ALA A 175 -1.24 -4.15 7.78
C ALA A 175 -0.08 -4.58 8.69
N GLY A 176 -0.32 -5.53 9.60
CA GLY A 176 0.71 -6.07 10.51
C GLY A 176 1.90 -6.68 9.77
N TYR A 177 1.63 -7.50 8.77
CA TYR A 177 2.67 -8.08 7.91
C TYR A 177 3.53 -6.99 7.23
N SER A 178 2.89 -5.98 6.64
CA SER A 178 3.59 -4.89 5.96
C SER A 178 4.52 -4.13 6.90
N VAL A 179 4.04 -3.89 8.14
CA VAL A 179 4.85 -3.22 9.18
C VAL A 179 6.02 -4.10 9.60
N VAL A 180 5.81 -5.38 9.89
CA VAL A 180 6.89 -6.30 10.29
C VAL A 180 7.95 -6.37 9.19
N VAL A 181 7.54 -6.53 7.94
CA VAL A 181 8.48 -6.59 6.80
C VAL A 181 9.21 -5.26 6.62
N GLY A 182 8.51 -4.12 6.70
CA GLY A 182 9.13 -2.80 6.61
C GLY A 182 10.17 -2.58 7.71
N VAL A 183 9.81 -2.94 8.95
CA VAL A 183 10.73 -2.90 10.11
C VAL A 183 11.98 -3.74 9.84
N LEU A 184 11.81 -4.99 9.41
CA LEU A 184 12.94 -5.87 9.13
C LEU A 184 13.82 -5.36 7.99
N LEU A 185 13.23 -4.91 6.89
CA LEU A 185 13.96 -4.36 5.76
C LEU A 185 14.77 -3.12 6.18
N PHE A 186 14.14 -2.17 6.85
CA PHE A 186 14.79 -0.91 7.22
C PHE A 186 15.78 -1.05 8.38
N THR A 187 15.72 -2.14 9.14
CA THR A 187 16.70 -2.43 10.20
C THR A 187 17.91 -3.19 9.67
N PHE A 188 17.69 -4.16 8.78
CA PHE A 188 18.72 -5.14 8.43
C PHE A 188 19.23 -5.01 6.98
N ALA A 189 18.53 -4.27 6.09
CA ALA A 189 19.06 -4.04 4.76
C ALA A 189 20.31 -3.14 4.83
N PRO A 190 21.37 -3.48 4.08
CA PRO A 190 22.60 -2.68 4.03
C PRO A 190 22.37 -1.43 3.17
N GLY A 191 21.54 -0.51 3.66
CA GLY A 191 21.26 0.78 3.04
C GLY A 191 21.47 1.90 4.04
N THR A 192 21.98 3.03 3.56
CA THR A 192 22.31 4.17 4.40
C THR A 192 21.12 5.04 4.79
N HIS A 193 19.96 4.82 4.18
CA HIS A 193 18.79 5.71 4.33
C HIS A 193 17.87 5.35 5.49
N SER A 194 18.02 4.16 6.07
CA SER A 194 17.16 3.66 7.15
C SER A 194 17.84 3.58 8.52
N ALA A 195 19.11 3.96 8.60
CA ALA A 195 19.83 3.99 9.88
C ALA A 195 19.17 4.98 10.84
N GLY A 196 18.73 4.48 12.00
CA GLY A 196 18.20 5.33 13.06
C GLY A 196 16.67 5.42 13.16
N TRP A 197 15.91 4.72 12.32
CA TRP A 197 14.44 4.77 12.45
C TRP A 197 13.92 4.26 13.80
N TRP A 198 14.69 3.43 14.53
CA TRP A 198 14.43 2.99 15.89
C TRP A 198 14.74 4.04 16.97
N GLU A 199 15.41 5.13 16.63
CA GLU A 199 15.75 6.18 17.61
C GLU A 199 14.52 6.84 18.21
N GLY A 200 13.38 6.82 17.48
CA GLY A 200 12.09 7.25 17.99
C GLY A 200 11.40 6.28 18.98
N GLY A 201 11.95 5.06 19.13
CA GLY A 201 11.43 4.03 20.02
C GLY A 201 10.50 3.02 19.35
N TRP A 202 10.52 1.78 19.85
CA TRP A 202 9.74 0.65 19.33
C TRP A 202 8.21 0.86 19.41
N TRP A 203 7.75 1.77 20.25
CA TRP A 203 6.33 2.10 20.42
C TRP A 203 5.70 2.76 19.18
N ILE A 204 6.51 3.25 18.25
CA ILE A 204 6.04 3.80 16.97
C ILE A 204 5.57 2.67 16.03
N ALA A 205 6.16 1.48 16.10
CA ALA A 205 5.89 0.39 15.18
C ALA A 205 4.40 -0.06 15.08
N PRO A 206 3.59 -0.05 16.15
CA PRO A 206 2.15 -0.34 16.05
C PRO A 206 1.34 0.73 15.32
N MET A 207 1.81 1.98 15.24
CA MET A 207 1.04 3.08 14.66
C MET A 207 0.67 2.84 13.18
N PRO A 208 1.61 2.42 12.30
CA PRO A 208 1.26 2.09 10.92
C PRO A 208 0.28 0.91 10.78
N VAL A 209 0.25 -0.05 11.73
CA VAL A 209 -0.75 -1.13 11.72
C VAL A 209 -2.15 -0.57 11.93
N VAL A 210 -2.30 0.25 12.97
CA VAL A 210 -3.58 0.91 13.29
C VAL A 210 -4.01 1.83 12.14
N ALA A 211 -3.07 2.64 11.65
CA ALA A 211 -3.33 3.56 10.54
C ALA A 211 -3.74 2.82 9.26
N GLY A 212 -3.05 1.74 8.90
CA GLY A 212 -3.39 0.92 7.74
C GLY A 212 -4.77 0.29 7.86
N PHE A 213 -5.11 -0.23 9.03
CA PHE A 213 -6.45 -0.75 9.31
C PHE A 213 -7.52 0.34 9.22
N LEU A 214 -7.28 1.52 9.79
CA LEU A 214 -8.20 2.67 9.71
C LEU A 214 -8.35 3.19 8.28
N SER A 215 -7.30 3.14 7.46
CA SER A 215 -7.37 3.47 6.03
C SER A 215 -8.37 2.58 5.30
N CYS A 216 -8.35 1.28 5.56
CA CYS A 216 -9.32 0.33 4.99
C CYS A 216 -10.77 0.65 5.42
N GLN A 217 -10.98 1.11 6.67
CA GLN A 217 -12.31 1.57 7.11
C GLN A 217 -12.73 2.85 6.38
N LEU A 218 -11.81 3.80 6.22
CA LEU A 218 -12.05 5.04 5.47
C LEU A 218 -12.39 4.74 4.02
N ASP A 219 -11.65 3.84 3.37
CA ASP A 219 -11.93 3.36 2.01
C ASP A 219 -13.36 2.81 1.90
N SER A 220 -13.75 1.93 2.82
CA SER A 220 -15.10 1.37 2.87
C SER A 220 -16.19 2.44 3.08
N VAL A 221 -15.94 3.47 3.88
CA VAL A 221 -16.89 4.58 4.08
C VAL A 221 -16.98 5.43 2.82
N LEU A 222 -15.87 5.78 2.18
CA LEU A 222 -15.85 6.53 0.93
C LEU A 222 -16.52 5.73 -0.20
N GLY A 223 -16.28 4.42 -0.26
CA GLY A 223 -16.95 3.51 -1.19
C GLY A 223 -18.46 3.46 -0.99
N ALA A 224 -18.91 3.36 0.26
CA ALA A 224 -20.35 3.35 0.59
C ALA A 224 -21.06 4.68 0.29
N THR A 225 -20.33 5.78 0.22
CA THR A 225 -20.87 7.15 0.08
C THR A 225 -20.52 7.77 -1.27
N LEU A 226 -19.29 8.25 -1.44
CA LEU A 226 -18.88 9.05 -2.59
C LEU A 226 -18.76 8.23 -3.88
N GLU A 227 -18.29 6.98 -3.82
CA GLU A 227 -18.20 6.11 -4.99
C GLU A 227 -19.61 5.69 -5.44
N ASN A 228 -20.47 5.27 -4.52
CA ASN A 228 -21.86 4.91 -4.84
C ASN A 228 -22.67 6.11 -5.34
N ALA A 229 -22.32 7.33 -4.96
CA ALA A 229 -22.92 8.55 -5.49
C ALA A 229 -22.34 8.97 -6.87
N GLY A 230 -21.31 8.27 -7.36
CA GLY A 230 -20.66 8.59 -8.64
C GLY A 230 -19.71 9.79 -8.61
N HIS A 231 -19.35 10.30 -7.41
CA HIS A 231 -18.42 11.42 -7.26
C HIS A 231 -16.95 10.99 -7.29
N MET A 232 -16.64 9.72 -6.97
CA MET A 232 -15.30 9.15 -6.98
C MET A 232 -15.33 7.80 -7.70
N SER A 233 -14.22 7.47 -8.37
CA SER A 233 -13.97 6.10 -8.83
C SER A 233 -13.33 5.28 -7.71
N LYS A 234 -13.34 3.94 -7.81
CA LYS A 234 -12.62 3.04 -6.89
C LYS A 234 -11.15 3.45 -6.70
N ASN A 235 -10.47 3.87 -7.78
CA ASN A 235 -9.07 4.28 -7.69
C ASN A 235 -8.91 5.63 -6.93
N ASP A 236 -9.86 6.54 -7.08
CA ASP A 236 -9.85 7.81 -6.34
C ASP A 236 -10.07 7.57 -4.84
N VAL A 237 -10.96 6.64 -4.48
CA VAL A 237 -11.19 6.21 -3.10
C VAL A 237 -9.90 5.64 -2.50
N ASN A 238 -9.24 4.72 -3.19
CA ASN A 238 -7.98 4.12 -2.72
C ASN A 238 -6.87 5.17 -2.52
N ILE A 239 -6.64 6.06 -3.51
CA ILE A 239 -5.63 7.14 -3.36
C ILE A 239 -5.97 8.02 -2.16
N SER A 240 -7.24 8.42 -2.03
CA SER A 240 -7.68 9.34 -0.98
C SER A 240 -7.54 8.71 0.42
N SER A 241 -7.94 7.46 0.60
CA SER A 241 -7.84 6.77 1.89
C SER A 241 -6.38 6.61 2.32
N ILE A 242 -5.49 6.21 1.41
CA ILE A 242 -4.05 6.10 1.65
C ILE A 242 -3.44 7.48 1.96
N ALA A 243 -3.78 8.51 1.16
CA ALA A 243 -3.23 9.86 1.32
C ALA A 243 -3.64 10.49 2.66
N VAL A 244 -4.93 10.44 3.00
CA VAL A 244 -5.44 10.99 4.27
C VAL A 244 -4.78 10.29 5.45
N THR A 245 -4.67 8.97 5.41
CA THR A 245 -4.07 8.20 6.51
C THR A 245 -2.56 8.45 6.64
N THR A 246 -1.84 8.58 5.52
CA THR A 246 -0.42 8.91 5.53
C THR A 246 -0.18 10.34 6.02
N ALA A 247 -1.01 11.29 5.63
CA ALA A 247 -0.95 12.67 6.14
C ALA A 247 -1.27 12.75 7.64
N ALA A 248 -2.25 11.98 8.11
CA ALA A 248 -2.56 11.87 9.53
C ALA A 248 -1.39 11.27 10.33
N MET A 249 -0.67 10.28 9.76
CA MET A 249 0.55 9.75 10.36
C MET A 249 1.64 10.81 10.43
N ALA A 250 1.87 11.59 9.37
CA ALA A 250 2.85 12.69 9.39
C ALA A 250 2.53 13.70 10.51
N ALA A 251 1.26 14.09 10.64
CA ALA A 251 0.81 14.99 11.72
C ALA A 251 1.00 14.37 13.11
N ALA A 252 0.71 13.07 13.27
CA ALA A 252 0.93 12.38 14.53
C ALA A 252 2.41 12.33 14.92
N LEU A 253 3.31 12.03 13.97
CA LEU A 253 4.76 12.03 14.20
C LEU A 253 5.27 13.42 14.61
N TRP A 254 4.77 14.46 13.97
CA TRP A 254 5.10 15.84 14.32
C TRP A 254 4.63 16.19 15.74
N LEU A 255 3.41 15.85 16.12
CA LEU A 255 2.87 16.09 17.48
C LEU A 255 3.63 15.31 18.56
N LEU A 256 4.20 14.17 18.23
CA LEU A 256 4.98 13.32 19.12
C LEU A 256 6.45 13.72 19.19
N GLY A 257 6.86 14.75 18.43
CA GLY A 257 8.25 15.21 18.42
C GLY A 257 9.22 14.25 17.73
N VAL A 258 8.73 13.41 16.82
CA VAL A 258 9.56 12.51 15.99
C VAL A 258 10.04 13.24 14.72
N CYS A 259 9.38 14.33 14.38
CA CYS A 259 9.69 15.22 13.25
C CYS A 259 10.26 16.53 13.77
#